data_dcab2b00f06b64def6c4dcfcacd9d0de
#
_entry.id   dcab2b00f06b64def6c4dcfcacd9d0de
#
_cell.length_a   1.000
_cell.length_b   1.000
_cell.length_c   1.000
_cell.angle_alpha   90.00
_cell.angle_beta   90.00
_cell.angle_gamma   90.00
#
_symmetry.space_group_name_H-M   'P 1'
#
loop_
_entity.id
_entity.type
_entity.pdbx_description
1 polymer ?
#
loop_
_entity_poly.entity_id
_entity_poly.type
_entity_poly.pdbx_seq_one_letter_code
_entity_poly.pdbx_strand_id
1 'polypeptide(L)'
;NPRVVALTGDLAPATESDLFREAFPSRFFASGIAEANMIGLAAGMARGGDIPFVHSFSVFLTRRACDQIAMQLAYPQLNVKLAGFLPGLTTLLGVSHQAIDDLALMRVLPNLTIIEPSSGKQTAAAVRAAAKIEGPVYLRLHKDKTVISNAEVEQNLEVGKGLSLIHI
;
A
#
# COMPACT_ATOMS: atom_id res chain seq x y z
N ASN A 1 -6.51 6.13 15.29
CA ASN A 1 -7.59 5.15 15.21
C ASN A 1 -7.10 3.82 15.80
N PRO A 2 -7.74 3.29 16.87
CA PRO A 2 -7.32 2.05 17.52
C PRO A 2 -7.49 0.80 16.66
N ARG A 3 -8.37 0.83 15.66
CA ARG A 3 -8.58 -0.30 14.73
C ARG A 3 -7.46 -0.47 13.70
N VAL A 4 -6.59 0.52 13.53
CA VAL A 4 -5.47 0.40 12.58
C VAL A 4 -4.42 -0.53 13.13
N VAL A 5 -4.08 -1.56 12.35
CA VAL A 5 -3.00 -2.51 12.62
C VAL A 5 -2.04 -2.55 11.43
N ALA A 6 -0.78 -2.91 11.66
CA ALA A 6 0.22 -3.01 10.60
C ALA A 6 0.76 -4.43 10.50
N LEU A 7 0.90 -4.93 9.27
CA LEU A 7 1.51 -6.22 8.98
C LEU A 7 2.72 -6.03 8.06
N THR A 8 3.74 -6.85 8.21
CA THR A 8 4.93 -6.83 7.35
C THR A 8 5.44 -8.24 7.04
N GLY A 9 5.96 -8.43 5.82
CA GLY A 9 6.62 -9.64 5.36
C GLY A 9 8.13 -9.61 5.59
N ASP A 10 8.58 -9.29 6.82
CA ASP A 10 10.00 -9.18 7.20
C ASP A 10 10.75 -8.01 6.51
N LEU A 11 10.03 -6.95 6.20
CA LEU A 11 10.55 -5.75 5.53
C LEU A 11 10.36 -4.47 6.37
N ALA A 12 10.24 -4.60 7.70
CA ALA A 12 9.91 -3.45 8.55
C ALA A 12 10.85 -2.26 8.38
N PRO A 13 12.19 -2.41 8.40
CA PRO A 13 13.08 -1.27 8.19
C PRO A 13 13.05 -0.72 6.76
N ALA A 14 12.85 -1.59 5.77
CA ALA A 14 12.84 -1.18 4.35
C ALA A 14 11.57 -0.39 3.97
N THR A 15 10.46 -0.63 4.68
CA THR A 15 9.17 0.02 4.49
C THR A 15 8.85 1.04 5.59
N GLU A 16 9.79 1.31 6.50
CA GLU A 16 9.64 2.22 7.66
C GLU A 16 8.43 1.88 8.55
N SER A 17 7.92 0.64 8.46
CA SER A 17 6.84 0.17 9.33
C SER A 17 7.29 -0.18 10.74
N ASP A 18 8.61 -0.23 10.98
CA ASP A 18 9.22 -0.28 12.31
C ASP A 18 8.88 0.93 13.18
N LEU A 19 8.68 2.11 12.59
CA LEU A 19 8.19 3.29 13.29
C LEU A 19 6.79 3.05 13.91
N PHE A 20 5.93 2.35 13.20
CA PHE A 20 4.62 1.96 13.74
C PHE A 20 4.75 0.92 14.85
N ARG A 21 5.65 -0.06 14.68
CA ARG A 21 5.96 -1.07 15.71
C ARG A 21 6.44 -0.44 17.01
N GLU A 22 7.33 0.54 16.94
CA GLU A 22 7.84 1.25 18.10
C GLU A 22 6.74 2.02 18.85
N ALA A 23 5.87 2.69 18.09
CA ALA A 23 4.76 3.47 18.66
C ALA A 23 3.60 2.59 19.17
N PHE A 24 3.34 1.46 18.52
CA PHE A 24 2.17 0.62 18.79
C PHE A 24 2.50 -0.88 18.67
N PRO A 25 3.36 -1.42 19.55
CA PRO A 25 3.87 -2.80 19.43
C PRO A 25 2.78 -3.88 19.45
N SER A 26 1.69 -3.68 20.19
CA SER A 26 0.57 -4.62 20.26
C SER A 26 -0.31 -4.65 19.01
N ARG A 27 -0.11 -3.72 18.08
CA ARG A 27 -0.85 -3.60 16.81
C ARG A 27 0.03 -3.84 15.59
N PHE A 28 1.22 -4.39 15.78
CA PHE A 28 2.18 -4.71 14.73
C PHE A 28 2.40 -6.22 14.67
N PHE A 29 2.32 -6.78 13.45
CA PHE A 29 2.38 -8.21 13.20
C PHE A 29 3.41 -8.51 12.09
N ALA A 30 4.40 -9.33 12.40
CA ALA A 30 5.36 -9.85 11.44
C ALA A 30 4.88 -11.24 10.97
N SER A 31 4.55 -11.35 9.69
CA SER A 31 4.05 -12.62 9.09
C SER A 31 5.17 -13.49 8.51
N GLY A 32 6.43 -13.01 8.56
CA GLY A 32 7.53 -13.61 7.82
C GLY A 32 7.44 -13.35 6.31
N ILE A 33 8.37 -13.91 5.53
CA ILE A 33 8.42 -13.77 4.06
C ILE A 33 7.35 -14.69 3.44
N ALA A 34 6.09 -14.34 3.64
CA ALA A 34 4.93 -15.13 3.25
C ALA A 34 3.74 -14.23 2.87
N GLU A 35 3.88 -13.48 1.77
CA GLU A 35 2.92 -12.44 1.39
C GLU A 35 1.50 -12.97 1.18
N ALA A 36 1.33 -14.15 0.61
CA ALA A 36 0.02 -14.78 0.45
C ALA A 36 -0.65 -15.05 1.81
N ASN A 37 0.11 -15.57 2.79
CA ASN A 37 -0.38 -15.78 4.15
C ASN A 37 -0.68 -14.44 4.85
N MET A 38 0.17 -13.42 4.64
CA MET A 38 -0.03 -12.08 5.19
C MET A 38 -1.35 -11.45 4.72
N ILE A 39 -1.73 -11.63 3.45
CA ILE A 39 -3.04 -11.21 2.94
C ILE A 39 -4.17 -11.98 3.63
N GLY A 40 -4.03 -13.30 3.84
CA GLY A 40 -5.01 -14.09 4.58
C GLY A 40 -5.20 -13.61 6.02
N LEU A 41 -4.12 -13.32 6.72
CA LEU A 41 -4.15 -12.73 8.07
C LEU A 41 -4.87 -11.38 8.07
N ALA A 42 -4.52 -10.48 7.14
CA ALA A 42 -5.15 -9.18 7.01
C ALA A 42 -6.66 -9.30 6.69
N ALA A 43 -7.06 -10.25 5.85
CA ALA A 43 -8.46 -10.52 5.56
C ALA A 43 -9.24 -10.96 6.81
N GLY A 44 -8.64 -11.83 7.62
CA GLY A 44 -9.20 -12.26 8.90
C GLY A 44 -9.36 -11.11 9.89
N MET A 45 -8.33 -10.27 10.05
CA MET A 45 -8.36 -9.08 10.91
C MET A 45 -9.42 -8.07 10.45
N ALA A 46 -9.53 -7.83 9.14
CA ALA A 46 -10.54 -6.92 8.58
C ALA A 46 -11.97 -7.42 8.85
N ARG A 47 -12.22 -8.73 8.79
CA ARG A 47 -13.50 -9.33 9.19
C ARG A 47 -13.77 -9.19 10.69
N GLY A 48 -12.71 -9.14 11.51
CA GLY A 48 -12.79 -8.84 12.94
C GLY A 48 -13.03 -7.36 13.26
N GLY A 49 -13.02 -6.46 12.26
CA GLY A 49 -13.28 -5.03 12.42
C GLY A 49 -12.03 -4.15 12.44
N ASP A 50 -10.84 -4.73 12.28
CA ASP A 50 -9.61 -3.97 12.14
C ASP A 50 -9.48 -3.31 10.76
N ILE A 51 -8.52 -2.38 10.65
CA ILE A 51 -8.11 -1.75 9.39
C ILE A 51 -6.63 -2.10 9.16
N PRO A 52 -6.33 -3.25 8.57
CA PRO A 52 -4.96 -3.67 8.36
C PRO A 52 -4.25 -2.85 7.27
N PHE A 53 -3.06 -2.37 7.57
CA PHE A 53 -2.09 -1.87 6.61
C PHE A 53 -1.01 -2.93 6.39
N VAL A 54 -0.93 -3.44 5.19
CA VAL A 54 -0.02 -4.52 4.80
C VAL A 54 1.16 -3.93 4.06
N HIS A 55 2.37 -4.09 4.58
CA HIS A 55 3.59 -3.49 4.07
C HIS A 55 4.50 -4.53 3.42
N SER A 56 4.80 -4.36 2.13
CA SER A 56 5.80 -5.14 1.41
C SER A 56 6.29 -4.37 0.18
N PHE A 57 7.31 -4.89 -0.52
CA PHE A 57 7.62 -4.35 -1.83
C PHE A 57 6.50 -4.65 -2.82
N SER A 58 6.25 -3.71 -3.72
CA SER A 58 5.16 -3.82 -4.70
C SER A 58 5.21 -5.15 -5.47
N VAL A 59 6.39 -5.55 -5.93
CA VAL A 59 6.58 -6.80 -6.69
C VAL A 59 6.16 -8.05 -5.90
N PHE A 60 6.48 -8.10 -4.62
CA PHE A 60 6.16 -9.27 -3.80
C PHE A 60 4.68 -9.27 -3.41
N LEU A 61 4.17 -8.11 -3.04
CA LEU A 61 2.77 -7.96 -2.67
C LEU A 61 1.84 -8.31 -3.85
N THR A 62 2.11 -7.75 -5.04
CA THR A 62 1.21 -7.90 -6.17
C THR A 62 1.36 -9.23 -6.92
N ARG A 63 2.60 -9.74 -7.13
CA ARG A 63 2.79 -10.99 -7.86
C ARG A 63 2.53 -12.23 -7.00
N ARG A 64 3.13 -12.30 -5.79
CA ARG A 64 3.05 -13.49 -4.95
C ARG A 64 1.68 -13.70 -4.30
N ALA A 65 0.93 -12.64 -4.07
CA ALA A 65 -0.35 -12.68 -3.39
C ALA A 65 -1.53 -12.22 -4.27
N CYS A 66 -1.37 -12.21 -5.60
CA CYS A 66 -2.39 -11.72 -6.53
C CYS A 66 -3.74 -12.42 -6.34
N ASP A 67 -3.74 -13.75 -6.28
CA ASP A 67 -4.95 -14.53 -6.06
C ASP A 67 -5.60 -14.22 -4.71
N GLN A 68 -4.80 -14.16 -3.63
CA GLN A 68 -5.32 -13.83 -2.30
C GLN A 68 -5.89 -12.41 -2.25
N ILE A 69 -5.25 -11.44 -2.91
CA ILE A 69 -5.79 -10.08 -3.02
C ILE A 69 -7.13 -10.11 -3.77
N ALA A 70 -7.21 -10.83 -4.89
CA ALA A 70 -8.44 -10.94 -5.67
C ALA A 70 -9.57 -11.58 -4.87
N MET A 71 -9.32 -12.78 -4.29
CA MET A 71 -10.36 -13.61 -3.69
C MET A 71 -10.66 -13.29 -2.23
N GLN A 72 -9.69 -12.79 -1.49
CA GLN A 72 -9.87 -12.55 -0.05
C GLN A 72 -10.06 -11.07 0.29
N LEU A 73 -9.70 -10.14 -0.58
CA LEU A 73 -9.87 -8.71 -0.35
C LEU A 73 -10.82 -8.05 -1.34
N ALA A 74 -10.54 -8.15 -2.65
CA ALA A 74 -11.29 -7.42 -3.67
C ALA A 74 -12.71 -7.96 -3.85
N TYR A 75 -12.86 -9.28 -3.97
CA TYR A 75 -14.18 -9.92 -4.12
C TYR A 75 -15.11 -9.64 -2.91
N PRO A 76 -14.70 -9.87 -1.64
CA PRO A 76 -15.54 -9.58 -0.48
C PRO A 76 -15.48 -8.10 -0.03
N GLN A 77 -14.76 -7.23 -0.73
CA GLN A 77 -14.60 -5.80 -0.44
C GLN A 77 -14.07 -5.50 0.97
N LEU A 78 -13.12 -6.30 1.46
CA LEU A 78 -12.58 -6.13 2.81
C LEU A 78 -11.74 -4.86 2.96
N ASN A 79 -11.85 -4.23 4.11
CA ASN A 79 -11.19 -2.95 4.42
C ASN A 79 -9.70 -3.12 4.76
N VAL A 80 -8.90 -3.53 3.78
CA VAL A 80 -7.46 -3.73 3.89
C VAL A 80 -6.71 -2.73 3.01
N LYS A 81 -5.60 -2.19 3.52
CA LYS A 81 -4.73 -1.23 2.84
C LYS A 81 -3.41 -1.90 2.47
N LEU A 82 -3.14 -2.01 1.19
CA LEU A 82 -1.95 -2.62 0.63
C LEU A 82 -0.91 -1.52 0.36
N ALA A 83 0.11 -1.42 1.18
CA ALA A 83 1.20 -0.46 1.00
C ALA A 83 2.34 -1.13 0.22
N GLY A 84 2.36 -0.93 -1.10
CA GLY A 84 3.38 -1.45 -1.99
C GLY A 84 4.51 -0.46 -2.20
N PHE A 85 5.71 -0.81 -1.73
CA PHE A 85 6.90 0.02 -1.81
C PHE A 85 7.76 -0.33 -3.02
N LEU A 86 8.58 0.61 -3.46
CA LEU A 86 9.55 0.47 -4.55
C LEU A 86 8.94 -0.07 -5.85
N PRO A 87 7.85 0.53 -6.36
CA PRO A 87 7.29 0.14 -7.64
C PRO A 87 8.20 0.53 -8.82
N GLY A 88 7.98 -0.09 -9.98
CA GLY A 88 8.72 0.21 -11.21
C GLY A 88 10.16 -0.29 -11.15
N LEU A 89 11.09 0.50 -11.69
CA LEU A 89 12.51 0.18 -11.86
C LEU A 89 13.42 0.81 -10.80
N THR A 90 12.86 1.34 -9.73
CA THR A 90 13.59 2.18 -8.76
C THR A 90 14.52 1.41 -7.82
N THR A 91 14.36 0.09 -7.71
CA THR A 91 15.24 -0.73 -6.87
C THR A 91 16.52 -1.16 -7.62
N LEU A 92 17.65 -1.17 -6.91
CA LEU A 92 18.93 -1.65 -7.42
C LEU A 92 19.10 -3.18 -7.31
N LEU A 93 18.11 -3.90 -6.77
CA LEU A 93 18.17 -5.34 -6.50
C LEU A 93 17.84 -6.22 -7.72
N GLY A 94 17.72 -5.61 -8.90
CA GLY A 94 17.50 -6.31 -10.17
C GLY A 94 16.02 -6.71 -10.40
N VAL A 95 15.81 -7.45 -11.48
CA VAL A 95 14.48 -7.78 -12.02
C VAL A 95 13.54 -8.48 -11.05
N SER A 96 14.07 -9.25 -10.10
CA SER A 96 13.29 -9.94 -9.07
C SER A 96 12.61 -9.00 -8.07
N HIS A 97 13.08 -7.75 -8.00
CA HIS A 97 12.57 -6.72 -7.09
C HIS A 97 11.90 -5.55 -7.82
N GLN A 98 11.82 -5.59 -9.15
CA GLN A 98 11.26 -4.53 -9.98
C GLN A 98 9.79 -4.84 -10.34
N ALA A 99 8.88 -3.98 -9.90
CA ALA A 99 7.44 -4.13 -10.13
C ALA A 99 7.01 -3.29 -11.33
N ILE A 100 7.11 -3.86 -12.53
CA ILE A 100 6.71 -3.18 -13.77
C ILE A 100 5.27 -3.50 -14.19
N ASP A 101 4.64 -4.44 -13.53
CA ASP A 101 3.32 -5.01 -13.85
C ASP A 101 2.30 -4.84 -12.71
N ASP A 102 2.70 -4.23 -11.60
CA ASP A 102 1.85 -4.06 -10.40
C ASP A 102 0.53 -3.32 -10.71
N LEU A 103 0.58 -2.25 -11.50
CA LEU A 103 -0.63 -1.53 -11.90
C LEU A 103 -1.53 -2.39 -12.80
N ALA A 104 -0.97 -3.15 -13.73
CA ALA A 104 -1.75 -4.03 -14.60
C ALA A 104 -2.48 -5.11 -13.78
N LEU A 105 -1.77 -5.74 -12.83
CA LEU A 105 -2.33 -6.75 -11.94
C LEU A 105 -3.41 -6.19 -11.01
N MET A 106 -3.19 -5.01 -10.45
CA MET A 106 -4.14 -4.42 -9.50
C MET A 106 -5.34 -3.76 -10.18
N ARG A 107 -5.17 -3.19 -11.38
CA ARG A 107 -6.27 -2.54 -12.10
C ARG A 107 -7.31 -3.50 -12.64
N VAL A 108 -6.97 -4.76 -12.87
CA VAL A 108 -7.94 -5.76 -13.35
C VAL A 108 -8.88 -6.23 -12.23
N LEU A 109 -8.53 -6.00 -10.96
CA LEU A 109 -9.33 -6.43 -9.82
C LEU A 109 -10.47 -5.46 -9.56
N PRO A 110 -11.75 -5.91 -9.61
CA PRO A 110 -12.88 -5.05 -9.27
C PRO A 110 -12.84 -4.67 -7.79
N ASN A 111 -13.43 -3.54 -7.45
CA ASN A 111 -13.53 -3.00 -6.09
C ASN A 111 -12.20 -2.56 -5.44
N LEU A 112 -11.06 -2.70 -6.11
CA LEU A 112 -9.77 -2.24 -5.61
C LEU A 112 -9.53 -0.78 -6.01
N THR A 113 -9.36 0.10 -5.03
CA THR A 113 -8.95 1.49 -5.25
C THR A 113 -7.43 1.58 -5.32
N ILE A 114 -6.89 2.26 -6.32
CA ILE A 114 -5.44 2.49 -6.46
C ILE A 114 -5.15 3.97 -6.23
N ILE A 115 -4.17 4.24 -5.36
CA ILE A 115 -3.71 5.61 -5.07
C ILE A 115 -2.18 5.64 -5.22
N GLU A 116 -1.70 6.53 -6.08
CA GLU A 116 -0.27 6.76 -6.31
C GLU A 116 0.09 8.22 -6.01
N PRO A 117 0.59 8.50 -4.80
CA PRO A 117 1.03 9.84 -4.43
C PRO A 117 2.39 10.17 -5.06
N SER A 118 2.60 11.43 -5.47
CA SER A 118 3.81 11.90 -6.13
C SER A 118 4.79 12.61 -5.18
N SER A 119 4.45 12.81 -3.91
CA SER A 119 5.32 13.47 -2.93
C SER A 119 5.08 12.94 -1.52
N GLY A 120 6.01 13.22 -0.59
CA GLY A 120 5.85 12.83 0.82
C GLY A 120 4.61 13.43 1.48
N LYS A 121 4.24 14.68 1.17
CA LYS A 121 3.01 15.30 1.67
C LYS A 121 1.76 14.62 1.11
N GLN A 122 1.77 14.30 -0.19
CA GLN A 122 0.69 13.54 -0.80
C GLN A 122 0.62 12.12 -0.26
N THR A 123 1.75 11.48 0.03
CA THR A 123 1.78 10.16 0.69
C THR A 123 1.06 10.19 2.03
N ALA A 124 1.36 11.19 2.87
CA ALA A 124 0.68 11.35 4.15
C ALA A 124 -0.83 11.61 4.00
N ALA A 125 -1.22 12.37 2.98
CA ALA A 125 -2.64 12.60 2.65
C ALA A 125 -3.32 11.33 2.12
N ALA A 126 -2.64 10.58 1.24
CA ALA A 126 -3.11 9.33 0.66
C ALA A 126 -3.34 8.24 1.75
N VAL A 127 -2.42 8.10 2.70
CA VAL A 127 -2.58 7.18 3.84
C VAL A 127 -3.79 7.55 4.70
N ARG A 128 -3.97 8.85 4.98
CA ARG A 128 -5.15 9.32 5.72
C ARG A 128 -6.47 9.12 4.95
N ALA A 129 -6.45 9.34 3.64
CA ALA A 129 -7.59 9.08 2.78
C ALA A 129 -7.92 7.59 2.70
N ALA A 130 -6.91 6.75 2.46
CA ALA A 130 -7.04 5.31 2.42
C ALA A 130 -7.67 4.74 3.70
N ALA A 131 -7.26 5.25 4.88
CA ALA A 131 -7.82 4.82 6.16
C ALA A 131 -9.33 5.14 6.33
N LYS A 132 -9.89 6.03 5.51
CA LYS A 132 -11.31 6.41 5.52
C LYS A 132 -12.13 5.70 4.44
N ILE A 133 -11.49 5.18 3.40
CA ILE A 133 -12.16 4.44 2.33
C ILE A 133 -12.54 3.06 2.86
N GLU A 134 -13.81 2.72 2.80
CA GLU A 134 -14.27 1.36 3.05
C GLU A 134 -13.95 0.49 1.82
N GLY A 135 -13.33 -0.68 2.06
CA GLY A 135 -12.87 -1.57 1.01
C GLY A 135 -11.36 -1.57 0.80
N PRO A 136 -10.87 -2.40 -0.14
CA PRO A 136 -9.44 -2.58 -0.37
C PRO A 136 -8.85 -1.40 -1.13
N VAL A 137 -7.65 -0.97 -0.68
CA VAL A 137 -6.88 0.10 -1.32
C VAL A 137 -5.46 -0.37 -1.56
N TYR A 138 -4.94 -0.15 -2.75
CA TYR A 138 -3.53 -0.30 -3.07
C TYR A 138 -2.86 1.08 -3.09
N LEU A 139 -1.96 1.31 -2.17
CA LEU A 139 -1.10 2.49 -2.09
C LEU A 139 0.22 2.17 -2.78
N ARG A 140 0.49 2.81 -3.91
CA ARG A 140 1.70 2.65 -4.70
C ARG A 140 2.73 3.70 -4.27
N LEU A 141 3.73 3.28 -3.47
CA LEU A 141 4.60 4.19 -2.73
C LEU A 141 6.02 4.17 -3.29
N HIS A 142 6.41 5.27 -3.91
CA HIS A 142 7.78 5.51 -4.36
C HIS A 142 8.67 5.92 -3.19
N LYS A 143 9.90 5.42 -3.18
CA LYS A 143 10.95 5.88 -2.28
C LYS A 143 11.80 6.92 -3.02
N ASP A 144 11.19 8.01 -3.42
CA ASP A 144 11.88 9.10 -4.09
C ASP A 144 12.19 10.23 -3.10
N LYS A 145 13.43 10.72 -3.17
CA LYS A 145 13.86 11.91 -2.44
C LYS A 145 13.57 13.20 -3.21
N THR A 146 13.01 13.10 -4.40
CA THR A 146 12.68 14.26 -5.23
C THR A 146 11.51 15.00 -4.59
N VAL A 147 11.81 16.14 -4.00
CA VAL A 147 10.78 17.06 -3.50
C VAL A 147 10.24 17.81 -4.72
N ILE A 148 9.04 17.44 -5.17
CA ILE A 148 8.31 18.28 -6.11
C ILE A 148 7.84 19.50 -5.32
N SER A 149 8.53 20.63 -5.50
CA SER A 149 8.30 21.87 -4.74
C SER A 149 7.13 22.71 -5.25
N ASN A 150 6.12 22.11 -5.87
CA ASN A 150 4.93 22.85 -6.31
C ASN A 150 3.86 22.77 -5.23
N ALA A 151 3.63 23.91 -4.53
CA ALA A 151 2.68 24.01 -3.44
C ALA A 151 1.23 23.65 -3.83
N GLU A 152 0.83 23.87 -5.08
CA GLU A 152 -0.52 23.52 -5.57
C GLU A 152 -0.70 22.00 -5.68
N VAL A 153 0.35 21.28 -6.06
CA VAL A 153 0.35 19.80 -6.15
C VAL A 153 0.30 19.15 -4.77
N GLU A 154 0.86 19.82 -3.76
CA GLU A 154 0.95 19.29 -2.40
C GLU A 154 -0.37 19.36 -1.62
N GLN A 155 -1.29 20.26 -1.99
CA GLN A 155 -2.46 20.58 -1.18
C GLN A 155 -3.73 19.81 -1.55
N ASN A 156 -3.84 19.27 -2.77
CA ASN A 156 -5.12 18.82 -3.32
C ASN A 156 -5.10 17.34 -3.77
N LEU A 157 -4.75 16.41 -2.85
CA LEU A 157 -5.03 15.00 -3.12
C LEU A 157 -6.52 14.72 -2.90
N GLU A 158 -7.25 14.54 -4.01
CA GLU A 158 -8.63 14.06 -4.00
C GLU A 158 -8.68 12.70 -4.71
N VAL A 159 -9.13 11.66 -4.01
CA VAL A 159 -9.22 10.31 -4.58
C VAL A 159 -10.21 10.32 -5.75
N GLY A 160 -9.79 9.78 -6.90
CA GLY A 160 -10.56 9.81 -8.14
C GLY A 160 -10.26 11.00 -9.06
N LYS A 161 -9.43 11.95 -8.64
CA LYS A 161 -8.95 13.04 -9.50
C LYS A 161 -7.44 12.90 -9.75
N GLY A 162 -7.05 12.88 -11.02
CA GLY A 162 -5.65 12.96 -11.43
C GLY A 162 -5.14 14.40 -11.36
N LEU A 163 -3.90 14.56 -10.90
CA LEU A 163 -3.20 15.83 -11.00
C LEU A 163 -2.26 15.81 -12.21
N SER A 164 -2.44 16.73 -13.16
CA SER A 164 -1.49 16.91 -14.25
C SER A 164 -0.37 17.84 -13.80
N LEU A 165 0.86 17.36 -13.88
CA LEU A 165 2.07 18.12 -13.55
C LEU A 165 2.69 18.77 -14.78
N ILE A 166 2.17 18.49 -15.97
CA ILE A 166 2.66 19.01 -17.25
C ILE A 166 1.47 19.64 -17.97
N HIS A 167 1.50 20.93 -18.10
CA HIS A 167 0.64 21.66 -19.04
C HIS A 167 1.37 21.77 -20.37
N ILE A 168 0.96 21.00 -21.36
CA ILE A 168 1.38 21.14 -22.75
C ILE A 168 0.35 22.04 -23.45
#